data_d911671a7cb6c619c98d2faf33f72c03
#
_entry.id   d911671a7cb6c619c98d2faf33f72c03
#
_cell.length_a   1.000
_cell.length_b   1.000
_cell.length_c   1.000
_cell.angle_alpha   90.00
_cell.angle_beta   90.00
_cell.angle_gamma   90.00
#
_symmetry.space_group_name_H-M   'P 1'
#
loop_
_entity.id
_entity.type
_entity.pdbx_description
1 polymer ?
#
loop_
_entity_poly.entity_id
_entity_poly.type
_entity_poly.pdbx_seq_one_letter_code
_entity_poly.pdbx_strand_id
1 'polypeptide(L)'
;MDRDIEDSPTSMICQIQSSSKRLLQVSQKVLFNPAILYRTMATSTSSETNSLKDWSAAQYLKFEDERTLPARDLLSRVSLASPKRIVDLGCGPANSTAVIQSRYPDAQLVGIDSSPDMIRKAKTTLPHLDFSVQDLTTYTPEGAVDLFYSNAVFQWLKKEDRFEIVKRLMATQPSGGVFALQVPDNLAEPSHVLMRETAASGPWAAKLASVGRDTFQTPQEIYDQLIPVSSQVNIFHTSYYHSLENHEAIIEWVKGTGLRPFVDPLQLEEKEGFLKAYLAGLQKVYPTCADGRVLLRYPRLFVVAVKK
;
A
#
# COMPACT_ATOMS: atom_id res chain seq x y z
N MET A 1 4.65 26.36 63.50
CA MET A 1 3.25 26.64 63.30
C MET A 1 2.80 25.72 62.23
N ASP A 2 2.60 24.43 62.52
CA ASP A 2 1.35 23.78 62.98
C ASP A 2 0.19 24.12 62.06
N ARG A 3 -0.32 23.21 61.27
CA ARG A 3 -1.23 22.13 61.65
C ARG A 3 -1.41 21.13 60.53
N ASP A 4 -1.25 19.89 60.90
CA ASP A 4 -1.82 18.68 60.35
C ASP A 4 -3.35 18.78 60.22
N ILE A 5 -3.94 18.03 59.30
CA ILE A 5 -5.08 17.14 59.57
C ILE A 5 -5.15 16.12 58.41
N GLU A 6 -4.95 14.86 58.82
CA GLU A 6 -5.41 13.64 58.18
C GLU A 6 -6.93 13.66 57.99
N ASP A 7 -7.40 12.94 56.99
CA ASP A 7 -8.42 11.89 57.17
C ASP A 7 -8.62 11.06 55.88
N SER A 8 -8.39 9.80 56.02
CA SER A 8 -8.82 8.67 55.21
C SER A 8 -9.78 7.86 56.08
N PRO A 9 -10.37 6.77 55.64
CA PRO A 9 -11.24 6.37 54.53
C PRO A 9 -12.59 5.83 55.01
N THR A 10 -13.53 5.49 54.15
CA THR A 10 -14.50 4.41 54.43
C THR A 10 -15.28 4.01 53.18
N SER A 11 -15.01 2.88 52.69
CA SER A 11 -15.81 1.67 52.32
C SER A 11 -17.33 1.84 52.21
N MET A 12 -17.90 1.41 51.11
CA MET A 12 -19.22 0.82 51.09
C MET A 12 -19.30 -0.32 50.05
N ILE A 13 -19.24 -1.50 50.60
CA ILE A 13 -19.65 -2.79 49.98
C ILE A 13 -21.15 -2.92 50.25
N CYS A 14 -21.95 -3.24 49.26
CA CYS A 14 -23.23 -3.95 49.44
C CYS A 14 -23.61 -4.61 48.12
N GLN A 15 -23.40 -5.92 48.00
CA GLN A 15 -24.36 -7.02 48.08
C GLN A 15 -25.40 -7.03 46.95
N ILE A 16 -25.24 -7.98 45.98
CA ILE A 16 -25.67 -9.38 45.92
C ILE A 16 -27.18 -9.54 45.98
N GLN A 17 -27.72 -10.14 44.93
CA GLN A 17 -28.56 -11.34 44.90
C GLN A 17 -29.15 -11.52 43.49
N SER A 18 -28.72 -12.50 42.72
CA SER A 18 -29.23 -13.87 42.52
C SER A 18 -30.72 -13.94 42.20
N SER A 19 -31.05 -14.35 41.00
CA SER A 19 -32.21 -15.18 40.74
C SER A 19 -31.97 -16.08 39.51
N SER A 20 -31.97 -17.33 39.84
CA SER A 20 -31.83 -18.49 38.97
C SER A 20 -33.16 -18.86 38.30
N LYS A 21 -33.01 -19.61 37.18
CA LYS A 21 -33.88 -20.67 36.67
C LYS A 21 -35.14 -20.27 35.88
N ARG A 22 -35.14 -20.61 34.61
CA ARG A 22 -35.97 -21.74 34.10
C ARG A 22 -35.56 -22.15 32.69
N LEU A 23 -35.18 -23.41 32.60
CA LEU A 23 -35.16 -24.22 31.37
C LEU A 23 -36.56 -24.35 30.78
N LEU A 24 -36.66 -24.34 29.47
CA LEU A 24 -37.67 -25.12 28.74
C LEU A 24 -37.08 -25.59 27.42
N GLN A 25 -36.79 -26.89 27.37
CA GLN A 25 -36.55 -27.65 26.14
C GLN A 25 -37.87 -27.74 25.35
N VAL A 26 -37.78 -27.50 24.07
CA VAL A 26 -38.75 -28.05 23.11
C VAL A 26 -37.98 -28.68 21.95
N SER A 27 -37.94 -30.04 22.03
CA SER A 27 -37.59 -30.90 20.91
C SER A 27 -38.74 -30.89 19.89
N GLN A 28 -38.45 -30.66 18.62
CA GLN A 28 -39.28 -31.19 17.56
C GLN A 28 -38.40 -31.82 16.46
N LYS A 29 -38.56 -33.14 16.40
CA LYS A 29 -38.14 -33.99 15.29
C LYS A 29 -38.96 -33.62 14.04
N VAL A 30 -38.28 -33.41 12.92
CA VAL A 30 -38.92 -33.51 11.60
C VAL A 30 -38.14 -34.52 10.77
N LEU A 31 -38.90 -35.44 10.25
CA LEU A 31 -38.57 -36.65 9.54
C LEU A 31 -37.93 -36.38 8.17
N PHE A 32 -36.97 -37.23 7.84
CA PHE A 32 -36.43 -37.42 6.47
C PHE A 32 -37.52 -37.99 5.55
N ASN A 33 -37.57 -37.44 4.33
CA ASN A 33 -38.22 -38.10 3.19
C ASN A 33 -37.31 -37.94 1.95
N PRO A 34 -36.83 -39.06 1.35
CA PRO A 34 -36.00 -39.00 0.13
C PRO A 34 -36.88 -39.22 -1.09
N ALA A 35 -36.98 -38.21 -1.94
CA ALA A 35 -37.52 -38.38 -3.28
C ALA A 35 -36.66 -37.60 -4.29
N ILE A 36 -35.86 -38.35 -4.99
CA ILE A 36 -35.35 -38.27 -6.36
C ILE A 36 -35.96 -37.13 -7.20
N LEU A 37 -35.07 -36.24 -7.71
CA LEU A 37 -35.28 -35.60 -9.01
C LEU A 37 -33.92 -35.36 -9.68
N TYR A 38 -33.64 -36.19 -10.69
CA TYR A 38 -32.64 -35.92 -11.71
C TYR A 38 -32.96 -34.61 -12.41
N ARG A 39 -32.01 -33.64 -12.40
CA ARG A 39 -32.04 -32.51 -13.32
C ARG A 39 -30.64 -32.28 -13.88
N THR A 40 -30.57 -32.55 -15.15
CA THR A 40 -29.56 -32.21 -16.17
C THR A 40 -28.42 -31.31 -15.74
N MET A 41 -27.21 -31.84 -15.87
CA MET A 41 -25.96 -31.10 -15.92
C MET A 41 -25.94 -30.17 -17.13
N ALA A 42 -26.06 -28.89 -16.88
CA ALA A 42 -25.60 -27.88 -17.79
C ALA A 42 -24.13 -27.60 -17.43
N THR A 43 -23.23 -28.03 -18.28
CA THR A 43 -21.80 -27.67 -18.22
C THR A 43 -21.67 -26.18 -18.52
N SER A 44 -21.65 -25.37 -17.47
CA SER A 44 -21.15 -24.00 -17.58
C SER A 44 -19.62 -24.09 -17.45
N THR A 45 -18.94 -23.98 -18.57
CA THR A 45 -17.54 -23.62 -18.62
C THR A 45 -17.42 -22.20 -18.09
N SER A 46 -17.22 -22.06 -16.78
CA SER A 46 -16.73 -20.82 -16.21
C SER A 46 -15.28 -20.69 -16.67
N SER A 47 -15.03 -19.76 -17.59
CA SER A 47 -13.70 -19.21 -17.81
C SER A 47 -13.22 -18.64 -16.48
N GLU A 48 -12.33 -19.35 -15.78
CA GLU A 48 -11.55 -18.79 -14.69
C GLU A 48 -10.67 -17.69 -15.29
N THR A 49 -11.20 -16.49 -15.35
CA THR A 49 -10.39 -15.29 -15.44
C THR A 49 -9.52 -15.29 -14.18
N ASN A 50 -8.22 -15.42 -14.39
CA ASN A 50 -7.18 -15.30 -13.38
C ASN A 50 -7.25 -13.86 -12.81
N SER A 51 -8.19 -13.61 -11.89
CA SER A 51 -8.30 -12.33 -11.21
C SER A 51 -7.09 -12.22 -10.31
N LEU A 52 -6.14 -11.39 -10.70
CA LEU A 52 -5.07 -10.92 -9.83
C LEU A 52 -5.73 -10.54 -8.50
N LYS A 53 -5.34 -11.22 -7.40
CA LYS A 53 -5.87 -10.94 -6.08
C LYS A 53 -5.77 -9.43 -5.81
N ASP A 54 -6.89 -8.80 -5.51
CA ASP A 54 -6.98 -7.37 -5.18
C ASP A 54 -6.01 -6.97 -4.06
N TRP A 55 -5.62 -5.71 -4.00
CA TRP A 55 -4.78 -5.17 -2.94
C TRP A 55 -5.52 -5.14 -1.62
N SER A 56 -4.88 -5.63 -0.54
CA SER A 56 -5.46 -5.60 0.81
C SER A 56 -5.12 -4.29 1.52
N ALA A 57 -6.11 -3.42 1.71
CA ALA A 57 -5.98 -2.19 2.47
C ALA A 57 -5.56 -2.47 3.93
N ALA A 58 -6.09 -3.52 4.57
CA ALA A 58 -5.75 -3.89 5.95
C ALA A 58 -4.27 -4.25 6.13
N GLN A 59 -3.67 -5.00 5.19
CA GLN A 59 -2.25 -5.32 5.23
C GLN A 59 -1.38 -4.07 4.97
N TYR A 60 -1.85 -3.16 4.10
CA TYR A 60 -1.15 -1.91 3.79
C TYR A 60 -1.07 -0.97 5.00
N LEU A 61 -2.12 -0.88 5.80
CA LEU A 61 -2.24 0.03 6.94
C LEU A 61 -1.43 -0.38 8.18
N LYS A 62 -0.87 -1.60 8.24
CA LYS A 62 -0.02 -2.03 9.37
C LYS A 62 1.20 -1.12 9.63
N PHE A 63 1.65 -0.38 8.60
CA PHE A 63 2.79 0.53 8.65
C PHE A 63 2.40 1.88 8.05
N GLU A 64 1.27 2.41 8.49
CA GLU A 64 0.67 3.61 7.91
C GLU A 64 1.57 4.84 8.05
N ASP A 65 2.13 5.05 9.24
CA ASP A 65 2.98 6.21 9.52
C ASP A 65 4.22 6.22 8.65
N GLU A 66 4.94 5.10 8.58
CA GLU A 66 6.16 4.97 7.78
C GLU A 66 5.90 5.06 6.27
N ARG A 67 4.73 4.60 5.82
CA ARG A 67 4.31 4.70 4.41
C ARG A 67 3.84 6.09 4.03
N THR A 68 3.43 6.90 5.03
CA THR A 68 2.97 8.28 4.84
C THR A 68 4.13 9.28 4.81
N LEU A 69 5.27 8.99 5.47
CA LEU A 69 6.44 9.88 5.47
C LEU A 69 6.89 10.29 4.05
N PRO A 70 7.07 9.36 3.07
CA PRO A 70 7.47 9.75 1.73
C PRO A 70 6.44 10.64 1.01
N ALA A 71 5.14 10.48 1.31
CA ALA A 71 4.14 11.39 0.76
C ALA A 71 4.31 12.81 1.32
N ARG A 72 4.62 12.97 2.61
CA ARG A 72 4.92 14.29 3.19
C ARG A 72 6.17 14.90 2.59
N ASP A 73 7.24 14.13 2.43
CA ASP A 73 8.50 14.60 1.87
C ASP A 73 8.35 15.00 0.40
N LEU A 74 7.63 14.22 -0.41
CA LEU A 74 7.29 14.58 -1.78
C LEU A 74 6.50 15.89 -1.83
N LEU A 75 5.44 16.00 -1.03
CA LEU A 75 4.57 17.18 -1.02
C LEU A 75 5.33 18.43 -0.59
N SER A 76 6.32 18.32 0.31
CA SER A 76 7.15 19.45 0.76
C SER A 76 7.94 20.12 -0.37
N ARG A 77 8.19 19.40 -1.47
CA ARG A 77 8.91 19.90 -2.66
C ARG A 77 7.99 20.45 -3.74
N VAL A 78 6.69 20.35 -3.58
CA VAL A 78 5.72 20.95 -4.51
C VAL A 78 5.63 22.46 -4.24
N SER A 79 5.92 23.29 -5.25
CA SER A 79 6.01 24.74 -5.12
C SER A 79 4.68 25.49 -5.31
N LEU A 80 3.58 24.77 -5.59
CA LEU A 80 2.27 25.39 -5.77
C LEU A 80 1.75 26.00 -4.46
N ALA A 81 1.35 27.27 -4.51
CA ALA A 81 0.80 27.97 -3.34
C ALA A 81 -0.68 27.63 -3.12
N SER A 82 -1.49 27.66 -4.18
CA SER A 82 -2.94 27.45 -4.11
C SER A 82 -3.45 26.74 -5.38
N PRO A 83 -3.12 25.46 -5.57
CA PRO A 83 -3.65 24.68 -6.68
C PRO A 83 -5.16 24.57 -6.54
N LYS A 84 -5.89 24.68 -7.65
CA LYS A 84 -7.36 24.57 -7.68
C LYS A 84 -7.79 23.11 -7.82
N ARG A 85 -7.09 22.36 -8.66
CA ARG A 85 -7.42 20.95 -8.93
C ARG A 85 -6.21 20.04 -8.78
N ILE A 86 -6.38 18.99 -7.98
CA ILE A 86 -5.35 18.01 -7.67
C ILE A 86 -5.89 16.60 -7.93
N VAL A 87 -5.07 15.75 -8.54
CA VAL A 87 -5.38 14.33 -8.70
C VAL A 87 -4.30 13.50 -8.02
N ASP A 88 -4.71 12.66 -7.07
CA ASP A 88 -3.87 11.66 -6.41
C ASP A 88 -3.95 10.34 -7.20
N LEU A 89 -2.88 10.05 -7.94
CA LEU A 89 -2.76 8.92 -8.85
C LEU A 89 -2.31 7.67 -8.10
N GLY A 90 -3.17 6.67 -7.96
CA GLY A 90 -2.96 5.49 -7.13
C GLY A 90 -3.07 5.83 -5.64
N CYS A 91 -4.18 6.48 -5.27
CA CYS A 91 -4.41 7.02 -3.92
C CYS A 91 -4.45 5.95 -2.81
N GLY A 92 -4.57 4.66 -3.16
CA GLY A 92 -4.70 3.58 -2.20
C GLY A 92 -5.86 3.81 -1.22
N PRO A 93 -5.66 3.58 0.10
CA PRO A 93 -6.69 3.80 1.11
C PRO A 93 -6.79 5.27 1.58
N ALA A 94 -6.25 6.23 0.79
CA ALA A 94 -6.26 7.69 0.95
C ALA A 94 -5.21 8.27 1.91
N ASN A 95 -4.13 7.57 2.25
CA ASN A 95 -3.06 8.12 3.10
C ASN A 95 -2.38 9.35 2.47
N SER A 96 -1.96 9.26 1.21
CA SER A 96 -1.41 10.40 0.45
C SER A 96 -2.43 11.51 0.26
N THR A 97 -3.68 11.14 -0.03
CA THR A 97 -4.78 12.09 -0.20
C THR A 97 -5.02 12.92 1.05
N ALA A 98 -4.97 12.31 2.25
CA ALA A 98 -5.08 13.04 3.53
C ALA A 98 -3.95 14.04 3.73
N VAL A 99 -2.71 13.69 3.34
CA VAL A 99 -1.55 14.60 3.38
C VAL A 99 -1.74 15.78 2.43
N ILE A 100 -2.22 15.53 1.22
CA ILE A 100 -2.50 16.58 0.23
C ILE A 100 -3.60 17.51 0.73
N GLN A 101 -4.71 16.95 1.22
CA GLN A 101 -5.85 17.72 1.74
C GLN A 101 -5.45 18.62 2.91
N SER A 102 -4.62 18.12 3.83
CA SER A 102 -4.14 18.92 4.96
C SER A 102 -3.37 20.17 4.52
N ARG A 103 -2.65 20.10 3.39
CA ARG A 103 -1.90 21.26 2.85
C ARG A 103 -2.76 22.16 1.97
N TYR A 104 -3.70 21.58 1.23
CA TYR A 104 -4.54 22.27 0.24
C TYR A 104 -6.02 22.03 0.51
N PRO A 105 -6.56 22.53 1.63
CA PRO A 105 -7.94 22.23 2.04
C PRO A 105 -9.00 22.77 1.08
N ASP A 106 -8.67 23.81 0.30
CA ASP A 106 -9.59 24.47 -0.64
C ASP A 106 -9.50 23.93 -2.06
N ALA A 107 -8.58 22.97 -2.33
CA ALA A 107 -8.42 22.39 -3.64
C ALA A 107 -9.51 21.33 -3.93
N GLN A 108 -9.98 21.27 -5.17
CA GLN A 108 -10.73 20.13 -5.67
C GLN A 108 -9.79 18.93 -5.78
N LEU A 109 -9.84 18.04 -4.79
CA LEU A 109 -8.98 16.87 -4.70
C LEU A 109 -9.74 15.60 -5.08
N VAL A 110 -9.20 14.85 -6.03
CA VAL A 110 -9.75 13.58 -6.52
C VAL A 110 -8.70 12.49 -6.36
N GLY A 111 -9.09 11.32 -5.86
CA GLY A 111 -8.23 10.13 -5.79
C GLY A 111 -8.65 9.06 -6.80
N ILE A 112 -7.70 8.49 -7.52
CA ILE A 112 -7.92 7.33 -8.38
C ILE A 112 -7.03 6.16 -7.98
N ASP A 113 -7.55 4.94 -8.09
CA ASP A 113 -6.81 3.69 -7.89
C ASP A 113 -7.44 2.58 -8.72
N SER A 114 -6.65 1.62 -9.18
CA SER A 114 -7.18 0.48 -9.94
C SER A 114 -7.85 -0.59 -9.07
N SER A 115 -7.61 -0.56 -7.75
CA SER A 115 -8.15 -1.52 -6.78
C SER A 115 -9.50 -1.07 -6.21
N PRO A 116 -10.59 -1.84 -6.44
CA PRO A 116 -11.88 -1.58 -5.81
C PRO A 116 -11.82 -1.61 -4.28
N ASP A 117 -10.97 -2.45 -3.67
CA ASP A 117 -10.82 -2.52 -2.22
C ASP A 117 -10.19 -1.25 -1.65
N MET A 118 -9.14 -0.74 -2.31
CA MET A 118 -8.50 0.53 -1.94
C MET A 118 -9.49 1.69 -2.03
N ILE A 119 -10.27 1.78 -3.11
CA ILE A 119 -11.27 2.85 -3.28
C ILE A 119 -12.39 2.75 -2.24
N ARG A 120 -12.87 1.55 -1.89
CA ARG A 120 -13.84 1.39 -0.79
C ARG A 120 -13.28 1.94 0.52
N LYS A 121 -12.03 1.62 0.83
CA LYS A 121 -11.36 2.11 2.04
C LYS A 121 -11.15 3.63 1.98
N ALA A 122 -10.69 4.18 0.85
CA ALA A 122 -10.52 5.62 0.66
C ALA A 122 -11.81 6.40 0.93
N LYS A 123 -12.93 5.95 0.37
CA LYS A 123 -14.27 6.54 0.61
C LYS A 123 -14.71 6.47 2.08
N THR A 124 -14.27 5.45 2.81
CA THR A 124 -14.52 5.37 4.26
C THR A 124 -13.61 6.30 5.05
N THR A 125 -12.35 6.46 4.62
CA THR A 125 -11.34 7.28 5.30
C THR A 125 -11.62 8.77 5.12
N LEU A 126 -11.96 9.21 3.90
CA LEU A 126 -12.25 10.62 3.55
C LEU A 126 -13.58 10.70 2.76
N PRO A 127 -14.73 10.54 3.42
CA PRO A 127 -16.02 10.37 2.75
C PRO A 127 -16.53 11.62 1.99
N HIS A 128 -15.91 12.76 2.21
CA HIS A 128 -16.25 14.04 1.58
C HIS A 128 -15.45 14.31 0.30
N LEU A 129 -14.50 13.43 -0.07
CA LEU A 129 -13.72 13.54 -1.29
C LEU A 129 -14.16 12.54 -2.36
N ASP A 130 -13.86 12.86 -3.59
CA ASP A 130 -14.18 12.02 -4.74
C ASP A 130 -13.09 10.96 -4.98
N PHE A 131 -13.50 9.70 -4.98
CA PHE A 131 -12.66 8.55 -5.28
C PHE A 131 -13.28 7.66 -6.34
N SER A 132 -12.50 7.25 -7.33
CA SER A 132 -12.99 6.37 -8.40
C SER A 132 -12.00 5.26 -8.76
N VAL A 133 -12.55 4.11 -9.16
CA VAL A 133 -11.75 3.01 -9.71
C VAL A 133 -11.36 3.37 -11.13
N GLN A 134 -10.07 3.59 -11.37
CA GLN A 134 -9.52 3.99 -12.67
C GLN A 134 -8.17 3.33 -12.91
N ASP A 135 -7.92 2.95 -14.16
CA ASP A 135 -6.60 2.49 -14.59
C ASP A 135 -5.75 3.69 -15.03
N LEU A 136 -4.62 3.90 -14.36
CA LEU A 136 -3.68 4.98 -14.64
C LEU A 136 -3.15 4.96 -16.09
N THR A 137 -3.05 3.77 -16.69
CA THR A 137 -2.54 3.62 -18.08
C THR A 137 -3.46 4.28 -19.10
N THR A 138 -4.77 4.31 -18.84
CA THR A 138 -5.79 4.87 -19.72
C THR A 138 -6.44 6.14 -19.17
N TYR A 139 -6.16 6.50 -17.92
CA TYR A 139 -6.78 7.65 -17.27
C TYR A 139 -6.55 8.94 -18.03
N THR A 140 -7.62 9.69 -18.22
CA THR A 140 -7.60 11.06 -18.77
C THR A 140 -8.43 11.96 -17.84
N PRO A 141 -7.85 13.08 -17.36
CA PRO A 141 -8.58 13.97 -16.45
C PRO A 141 -9.66 14.77 -17.18
N GLU A 142 -10.73 15.08 -16.47
CA GLU A 142 -11.76 16.01 -16.94
C GLU A 142 -11.31 17.46 -16.67
N GLY A 143 -10.66 18.09 -17.65
CA GLY A 143 -10.16 19.46 -17.54
C GLY A 143 -8.74 19.58 -16.98
N ALA A 144 -8.29 20.82 -16.80
CA ALA A 144 -6.94 21.15 -16.37
C ALA A 144 -6.68 20.70 -14.91
N VAL A 145 -5.48 20.17 -14.64
CA VAL A 145 -5.05 19.72 -13.31
C VAL A 145 -3.77 20.47 -12.94
N ASP A 146 -3.76 21.17 -11.80
CA ASP A 146 -2.60 21.91 -11.34
C ASP A 146 -1.54 21.01 -10.73
N LEU A 147 -1.96 19.93 -10.05
CA LEU A 147 -1.06 18.96 -9.44
C LEU A 147 -1.50 17.53 -9.73
N PHE A 148 -0.66 16.79 -10.44
CA PHE A 148 -0.68 15.35 -10.39
C PHE A 148 0.27 14.88 -9.30
N TYR A 149 -0.23 14.05 -8.41
CA TYR A 149 0.53 13.52 -7.29
C TYR A 149 0.48 12.00 -7.29
N SER A 150 1.60 11.33 -7.02
CA SER A 150 1.67 9.86 -7.00
C SER A 150 2.68 9.36 -5.98
N ASN A 151 2.24 8.56 -5.04
CA ASN A 151 3.10 7.98 -4.01
C ASN A 151 3.12 6.45 -4.07
N ALA A 152 4.25 5.87 -4.45
CA ALA A 152 4.48 4.42 -4.51
C ALA A 152 3.58 3.66 -5.50
N VAL A 153 3.40 4.18 -6.72
CA VAL A 153 2.55 3.62 -7.77
C VAL A 153 3.33 3.24 -9.04
N PHE A 154 4.11 4.16 -9.60
CA PHE A 154 4.73 4.00 -10.91
C PHE A 154 5.69 2.81 -11.03
N GLN A 155 6.23 2.29 -9.93
CA GLN A 155 7.03 1.07 -9.92
C GLN A 155 6.26 -0.21 -10.34
N TRP A 156 4.92 -0.15 -10.38
CA TRP A 156 4.05 -1.26 -10.78
C TRP A 156 3.70 -1.26 -12.27
N LEU A 157 3.99 -0.15 -12.95
CA LEU A 157 3.80 -0.02 -14.38
C LEU A 157 4.99 -0.60 -15.14
N LYS A 158 4.78 -1.00 -16.39
CA LYS A 158 5.87 -1.39 -17.28
C LYS A 158 6.85 -0.25 -17.49
N LYS A 159 8.14 -0.56 -17.58
CA LYS A 159 9.19 0.45 -17.66
C LYS A 159 8.98 1.43 -18.82
N GLU A 160 8.58 0.93 -19.98
CA GLU A 160 8.32 1.70 -21.19
C GLU A 160 7.15 2.69 -21.06
N ASP A 161 6.13 2.35 -20.28
CA ASP A 161 4.90 3.15 -20.17
C ASP A 161 5.02 4.31 -19.17
N ARG A 162 5.90 4.21 -18.17
CA ARG A 162 5.94 5.10 -17.00
C ARG A 162 6.00 6.56 -17.38
N PHE A 163 6.98 6.97 -18.16
CA PHE A 163 7.19 8.37 -18.51
C PHE A 163 6.38 8.82 -19.72
N GLU A 164 5.86 7.89 -20.54
CA GLU A 164 4.85 8.22 -21.54
C GLU A 164 3.54 8.65 -20.84
N ILE A 165 3.14 7.96 -19.79
CA ILE A 165 1.98 8.34 -18.97
C ILE A 165 2.23 9.71 -18.30
N VAL A 166 3.41 9.92 -17.69
CA VAL A 166 3.75 11.22 -17.09
C VAL A 166 3.64 12.34 -18.11
N LYS A 167 4.26 12.21 -19.30
CA LYS A 167 4.23 13.22 -20.35
C LYS A 167 2.81 13.47 -20.87
N ARG A 168 2.02 12.40 -21.06
CA ARG A 168 0.62 12.48 -21.48
C ARG A 168 -0.23 13.27 -20.47
N LEU A 169 -0.09 12.99 -19.17
CA LEU A 169 -0.80 13.71 -18.12
C LEU A 169 -0.30 15.16 -17.98
N MET A 170 1.01 15.39 -18.04
CA MET A 170 1.58 16.74 -18.03
C MET A 170 1.09 17.59 -19.22
N ALA A 171 0.80 16.97 -20.37
CA ALA A 171 0.26 17.71 -21.53
C ALA A 171 -1.14 18.31 -21.24
N THR A 172 -1.89 17.79 -20.28
CA THR A 172 -3.19 18.32 -19.85
C THR A 172 -3.07 19.43 -18.78
N GLN A 173 -1.88 19.67 -18.25
CA GLN A 173 -1.64 20.69 -17.23
C GLN A 173 -1.49 22.09 -17.85
N PRO A 174 -1.91 23.15 -17.12
CA PRO A 174 -1.51 24.51 -17.48
C PRO A 174 0.01 24.69 -17.30
N SER A 175 0.57 25.72 -17.95
CA SER A 175 1.95 26.14 -17.67
C SER A 175 2.12 26.43 -16.17
N GLY A 176 3.19 25.93 -15.56
CA GLY A 176 3.43 25.99 -14.11
C GLY A 176 2.75 24.87 -13.31
N GLY A 177 1.92 24.05 -13.94
CA GLY A 177 1.38 22.83 -13.30
C GLY A 177 2.50 21.87 -12.88
N VAL A 178 2.28 21.09 -11.82
CA VAL A 178 3.29 20.22 -11.23
C VAL A 178 2.90 18.76 -11.35
N PHE A 179 3.85 17.92 -11.76
CA PHE A 179 3.78 16.47 -11.62
C PHE A 179 4.77 16.02 -10.56
N ALA A 180 4.28 15.44 -9.47
CA ALA A 180 5.09 14.96 -8.36
C ALA A 180 4.89 13.45 -8.18
N LEU A 181 5.97 12.66 -8.25
CA LEU A 181 5.92 11.22 -8.02
C LEU A 181 7.05 10.76 -7.09
N GLN A 182 6.75 9.71 -6.34
CA GLN A 182 7.70 8.98 -5.50
C GLN A 182 7.57 7.49 -5.75
N VAL A 183 8.71 6.80 -5.80
CA VAL A 183 8.75 5.33 -5.89
C VAL A 183 9.80 4.75 -4.93
N PRO A 184 9.58 3.54 -4.40
CA PRO A 184 10.65 2.81 -3.73
C PRO A 184 11.75 2.43 -4.74
N ASP A 185 13.00 2.70 -4.37
CA ASP A 185 14.20 2.31 -5.13
C ASP A 185 15.01 1.29 -4.32
N ASN A 186 14.39 0.14 -4.11
CA ASN A 186 14.81 -0.85 -3.12
C ASN A 186 15.19 -2.22 -3.72
N LEU A 187 15.24 -2.35 -5.04
CA LEU A 187 15.56 -3.65 -5.66
C LEU A 187 16.98 -4.13 -5.37
N ALA A 188 17.91 -3.21 -5.09
CA ALA A 188 19.28 -3.53 -4.69
C ALA A 188 19.43 -3.75 -3.17
N GLU A 189 18.39 -3.48 -2.38
CA GLU A 189 18.44 -3.67 -0.93
C GLU A 189 18.45 -5.16 -0.55
N PRO A 190 19.14 -5.55 0.54
CA PRO A 190 19.29 -6.95 0.94
C PRO A 190 17.96 -7.69 1.03
N SER A 191 16.90 -7.07 1.55
CA SER A 191 15.56 -7.68 1.61
C SER A 191 15.03 -8.09 0.22
N HIS A 192 15.25 -7.28 -0.81
CA HIS A 192 14.77 -7.58 -2.16
C HIS A 192 15.74 -8.48 -2.96
N VAL A 193 17.04 -8.39 -2.69
CA VAL A 193 18.03 -9.34 -3.24
C VAL A 193 17.72 -10.74 -2.74
N LEU A 194 17.56 -10.92 -1.43
CA LEU A 194 17.23 -12.21 -0.81
C LEU A 194 15.90 -12.80 -1.30
N MET A 195 14.89 -11.99 -1.62
CA MET A 195 13.65 -12.52 -2.24
C MET A 195 13.96 -13.24 -3.56
N ARG A 196 14.78 -12.63 -4.43
CA ARG A 196 15.15 -13.20 -5.73
C ARG A 196 16.07 -14.41 -5.56
N GLU A 197 17.03 -14.36 -4.67
CA GLU A 197 17.93 -15.48 -4.37
C GLU A 197 17.16 -16.67 -3.80
N THR A 198 16.23 -16.43 -2.86
CA THR A 198 15.36 -17.47 -2.32
C THR A 198 14.46 -18.05 -3.41
N ALA A 199 13.93 -17.21 -4.30
CA ALA A 199 13.11 -17.68 -5.43
C ALA A 199 13.90 -18.58 -6.37
N ALA A 200 15.17 -18.29 -6.62
CA ALA A 200 16.03 -19.04 -7.53
C ALA A 200 16.57 -20.36 -6.94
N SER A 201 16.59 -20.52 -5.61
CA SER A 201 17.31 -21.60 -4.93
C SER A 201 16.46 -22.73 -4.34
N GLY A 202 15.14 -22.59 -4.31
CA GLY A 202 14.24 -23.58 -3.69
C GLY A 202 13.51 -24.48 -4.67
N PRO A 203 12.70 -25.44 -4.19
CA PRO A 203 11.89 -26.32 -5.05
C PRO A 203 10.85 -25.57 -5.89
N TRP A 204 10.56 -24.33 -5.53
CA TRP A 204 9.69 -23.39 -6.24
C TRP A 204 10.35 -22.66 -7.40
N ALA A 205 11.68 -22.83 -7.60
CA ALA A 205 12.45 -22.02 -8.56
C ALA A 205 11.88 -22.03 -9.99
N ALA A 206 11.44 -23.20 -10.48
CA ALA A 206 10.83 -23.30 -11.82
C ALA A 206 9.53 -22.48 -11.94
N LYS A 207 8.70 -22.43 -10.87
CA LYS A 207 7.45 -21.64 -10.84
C LYS A 207 7.71 -20.13 -10.78
N LEU A 208 8.82 -19.73 -10.17
CA LEU A 208 9.17 -18.34 -9.91
C LEU A 208 10.19 -17.77 -10.92
N ALA A 209 10.60 -18.53 -11.92
CA ALA A 209 11.65 -18.14 -12.87
C ALA A 209 11.34 -16.84 -13.64
N SER A 210 10.05 -16.54 -13.88
CA SER A 210 9.61 -15.33 -14.56
C SER A 210 9.15 -14.21 -13.60
N VAL A 211 9.23 -14.46 -12.29
CA VAL A 211 8.79 -13.47 -11.31
C VAL A 211 9.87 -12.39 -11.14
N GLY A 212 9.48 -11.17 -11.39
CA GLY A 212 10.35 -10.02 -11.27
C GLY A 212 9.58 -8.71 -11.36
N ARG A 213 10.31 -7.64 -11.14
CA ARG A 213 9.84 -6.27 -11.36
C ARG A 213 10.96 -5.51 -12.06
N ASP A 214 10.59 -4.72 -13.07
CA ASP A 214 11.54 -3.85 -13.76
C ASP A 214 12.18 -2.86 -12.80
N THR A 215 13.46 -2.62 -12.98
CA THR A 215 14.14 -1.49 -12.33
C THR A 215 13.45 -0.18 -12.72
N PHE A 216 13.46 0.78 -11.82
CA PHE A 216 13.01 2.12 -12.17
C PHE A 216 14.08 2.81 -13.04
N GLN A 217 13.70 3.84 -13.78
CA GLN A 217 14.62 4.62 -14.59
C GLN A 217 15.65 5.30 -13.68
N THR A 218 16.88 5.43 -14.18
CA THR A 218 17.93 6.20 -13.51
C THR A 218 17.57 7.69 -13.46
N PRO A 219 18.12 8.47 -12.52
CA PRO A 219 17.92 9.93 -12.48
C PRO A 219 18.23 10.63 -13.80
N GLN A 220 19.28 10.17 -14.55
CA GLN A 220 19.62 10.71 -15.86
C GLN A 220 18.52 10.42 -16.89
N GLU A 221 18.06 9.16 -17.00
CA GLU A 221 16.97 8.78 -17.90
C GLU A 221 15.69 9.56 -17.62
N ILE A 222 15.38 9.81 -16.33
CA ILE A 222 14.22 10.58 -15.90
C ILE A 222 14.34 12.04 -16.34
N TYR A 223 15.49 12.64 -16.06
CA TYR A 223 15.76 14.03 -16.43
C TYR A 223 15.64 14.26 -17.93
N ASP A 224 16.29 13.40 -18.74
CA ASP A 224 16.28 13.49 -20.19
C ASP A 224 14.88 13.33 -20.80
N GLN A 225 14.02 12.51 -20.18
CA GLN A 225 12.64 12.34 -20.62
C GLN A 225 11.71 13.51 -20.25
N LEU A 226 11.97 14.19 -19.13
CA LEU A 226 11.06 15.21 -18.61
C LEU A 226 11.46 16.64 -18.96
N ILE A 227 12.74 16.95 -19.10
CA ILE A 227 13.21 18.33 -19.35
C ILE A 227 12.68 18.93 -20.66
N PRO A 228 12.40 18.16 -21.74
CA PRO A 228 11.79 18.71 -22.95
C PRO A 228 10.41 19.32 -22.71
N VAL A 229 9.63 18.80 -21.76
CA VAL A 229 8.25 19.24 -21.45
C VAL A 229 8.14 20.04 -20.15
N SER A 230 9.24 20.20 -19.41
CA SER A 230 9.28 20.85 -18.11
C SER A 230 10.16 22.10 -18.11
N SER A 231 9.76 23.12 -17.38
CA SER A 231 10.59 24.29 -17.05
C SER A 231 11.59 23.98 -15.93
N GLN A 232 11.26 23.03 -15.07
CA GLN A 232 12.11 22.55 -13.98
C GLN A 232 11.86 21.06 -13.72
N VAL A 233 12.94 20.31 -13.45
CA VAL A 233 12.89 18.93 -12.98
C VAL A 233 13.78 18.83 -11.75
N ASN A 234 13.20 18.48 -10.61
CA ASN A 234 13.90 18.22 -9.35
C ASN A 234 13.82 16.71 -9.05
N ILE A 235 14.98 16.07 -8.92
CA ILE A 235 15.10 14.65 -8.60
C ILE A 235 15.93 14.54 -7.32
N PHE A 236 15.45 13.80 -6.34
CA PHE A 236 16.20 13.54 -5.11
C PHE A 236 15.94 12.13 -4.60
N HIS A 237 16.83 11.67 -3.74
CA HIS A 237 16.81 10.33 -3.18
C HIS A 237 16.91 10.41 -1.66
N THR A 238 16.05 9.66 -0.94
CA THR A 238 16.04 9.60 0.53
C THR A 238 16.09 8.16 0.97
N SER A 239 16.97 7.83 1.90
CA SER A 239 16.98 6.54 2.57
C SER A 239 16.29 6.65 3.93
N TYR A 240 15.18 5.95 4.11
CA TYR A 240 14.54 5.76 5.40
C TYR A 240 15.15 4.55 6.10
N TYR A 241 15.21 4.58 7.43
CA TYR A 241 15.59 3.45 8.26
C TYR A 241 14.43 3.15 9.20
N HIS A 242 13.64 2.14 8.84
CA HIS A 242 12.48 1.73 9.64
C HIS A 242 12.96 0.80 10.75
N SER A 243 12.72 1.22 12.00
CA SER A 243 13.00 0.41 13.18
C SER A 243 11.87 -0.60 13.37
N LEU A 244 12.12 -1.84 13.01
CA LEU A 244 11.16 -2.95 13.09
C LEU A 244 11.45 -3.83 14.30
N GLU A 245 10.42 -4.46 14.86
CA GLU A 245 10.50 -5.24 16.07
C GLU A 245 11.47 -6.42 15.97
N ASN A 246 11.47 -7.10 14.80
CA ASN A 246 12.29 -8.28 14.54
C ASN A 246 12.40 -8.54 13.03
N HIS A 247 13.06 -9.62 12.64
CA HIS A 247 13.21 -10.02 11.23
C HIS A 247 11.88 -10.44 10.58
N GLU A 248 10.97 -11.02 11.33
CA GLU A 248 9.61 -11.37 10.87
C GLU A 248 8.83 -10.12 10.48
N ALA A 249 9.03 -9.01 11.16
CA ALA A 249 8.40 -7.73 10.81
C ALA A 249 8.90 -7.20 9.45
N ILE A 250 10.12 -7.55 9.00
CA ILE A 250 10.56 -7.27 7.62
C ILE A 250 9.69 -8.03 6.61
N ILE A 251 9.40 -9.31 6.89
CA ILE A 251 8.51 -10.11 6.03
C ILE A 251 7.12 -9.47 5.98
N GLU A 252 6.56 -9.10 7.13
CA GLU A 252 5.24 -8.44 7.19
C GLU A 252 5.23 -7.09 6.45
N TRP A 253 6.34 -6.33 6.50
CA TRP A 253 6.49 -5.09 5.73
C TRP A 253 6.37 -5.32 4.22
N VAL A 254 7.11 -6.31 3.69
CA VAL A 254 7.17 -6.57 2.24
C VAL A 254 6.03 -7.45 1.74
N LYS A 255 5.31 -8.16 2.62
CA LYS A 255 4.25 -9.11 2.30
C LYS A 255 3.07 -8.47 1.56
N GLY A 256 2.75 -7.22 1.90
CA GLY A 256 1.71 -6.45 1.21
C GLY A 256 2.14 -5.87 -0.13
N THR A 257 3.41 -6.00 -0.51
CA THR A 257 3.99 -5.32 -1.68
C THR A 257 4.94 -6.23 -2.46
N GLY A 258 6.25 -6.05 -2.29
CA GLY A 258 7.31 -6.70 -3.09
C GLY A 258 7.36 -8.23 -2.98
N LEU A 259 6.86 -8.82 -1.90
CA LEU A 259 6.87 -10.26 -1.68
C LEU A 259 5.69 -10.98 -2.39
N ARG A 260 4.57 -10.29 -2.68
CA ARG A 260 3.37 -10.87 -3.30
C ARG A 260 3.68 -11.66 -4.57
N PRO A 261 4.40 -11.12 -5.56
CA PRO A 261 4.68 -11.86 -6.80
C PRO A 261 5.37 -13.21 -6.57
N PHE A 262 6.16 -13.33 -5.50
CA PHE A 262 6.87 -14.55 -5.16
C PHE A 262 6.02 -15.58 -4.39
N VAL A 263 5.11 -15.13 -3.53
CA VAL A 263 4.35 -16.04 -2.64
C VAL A 263 2.96 -16.38 -3.17
N ASP A 264 2.35 -15.51 -3.98
CA ASP A 264 0.99 -15.74 -4.49
C ASP A 264 0.89 -16.95 -5.45
N PRO A 265 1.90 -17.29 -6.28
CA PRO A 265 1.87 -18.49 -7.13
C PRO A 265 2.12 -19.81 -6.38
N LEU A 266 2.56 -19.77 -5.12
CA LEU A 266 3.01 -20.96 -4.37
C LEU A 266 1.85 -21.63 -3.64
N GLN A 267 1.88 -22.96 -3.58
CA GLN A 267 1.02 -23.74 -2.70
C GLN A 267 1.43 -23.55 -1.23
N LEU A 268 0.59 -23.95 -0.29
CA LEU A 268 0.79 -23.66 1.14
C LEU A 268 2.16 -24.13 1.65
N GLU A 269 2.53 -25.38 1.39
CA GLU A 269 3.82 -25.96 1.84
C GLU A 269 5.03 -25.27 1.21
N GLU A 270 4.94 -24.94 -0.10
CA GLU A 270 5.99 -24.20 -0.79
C GLU A 270 6.15 -22.79 -0.23
N LYS A 271 5.03 -22.12 0.09
CA LYS A 271 4.99 -20.80 0.68
C LYS A 271 5.65 -20.77 2.07
N GLU A 272 5.33 -21.76 2.91
CA GLU A 272 5.96 -21.90 4.23
C GLU A 272 7.46 -22.14 4.10
N GLY A 273 7.88 -23.04 3.19
CA GLY A 273 9.28 -23.30 2.89
C GLY A 273 10.01 -22.05 2.40
N PHE A 274 9.40 -21.31 1.47
CA PHE A 274 9.95 -20.04 0.94
C PHE A 274 10.13 -19.02 2.06
N LEU A 275 9.11 -18.77 2.86
CA LEU A 275 9.15 -17.79 3.95
C LEU A 275 10.20 -18.15 5.02
N LYS A 276 10.34 -19.45 5.33
CA LYS A 276 11.38 -19.95 6.25
C LYS A 276 12.80 -19.69 5.71
N ALA A 277 13.02 -20.02 4.43
CA ALA A 277 14.33 -19.79 3.79
C ALA A 277 14.65 -18.29 3.70
N TYR A 278 13.66 -17.48 3.34
CA TYR A 278 13.79 -16.03 3.27
C TYR A 278 14.11 -15.41 4.63
N LEU A 279 13.40 -15.83 5.69
CA LEU A 279 13.67 -15.39 7.07
C LEU A 279 15.12 -15.73 7.50
N ALA A 280 15.57 -16.95 7.23
CA ALA A 280 16.93 -17.36 7.55
C ALA A 280 17.99 -16.51 6.81
N GLY A 281 17.69 -16.06 5.59
CA GLY A 281 18.51 -15.10 4.85
C GLY A 281 18.52 -13.72 5.53
N LEU A 282 17.35 -13.19 5.89
CA LEU A 282 17.23 -11.89 6.57
C LEU A 282 18.02 -11.85 7.88
N GLN A 283 17.94 -12.90 8.70
CA GLN A 283 18.64 -13.01 9.97
C GLN A 283 20.18 -12.94 9.82
N LYS A 284 20.72 -13.34 8.67
CA LYS A 284 22.16 -13.26 8.38
C LYS A 284 22.63 -11.87 7.99
N VAL A 285 21.78 -11.07 7.34
CA VAL A 285 22.19 -9.79 6.73
C VAL A 285 21.72 -8.56 7.48
N TYR A 286 20.69 -8.68 8.32
CA TYR A 286 20.21 -7.59 9.16
C TYR A 286 20.64 -7.83 10.62
N PRO A 287 21.67 -7.12 11.13
CA PRO A 287 22.08 -7.25 12.53
C PRO A 287 20.99 -6.73 13.47
N THR A 288 20.88 -7.37 14.62
CA THR A 288 20.01 -6.90 15.71
C THR A 288 20.67 -5.70 16.41
N CYS A 289 19.92 -4.65 16.63
CA CYS A 289 20.32 -3.46 17.36
C CYS A 289 20.38 -3.71 18.88
N ALA A 290 20.92 -2.75 19.64
CA ALA A 290 21.09 -2.86 21.10
C ALA A 290 19.77 -3.04 21.86
N ASP A 291 18.66 -2.58 21.29
CA ASP A 291 17.29 -2.73 21.84
C ASP A 291 16.55 -3.98 21.34
N GLY A 292 17.23 -4.86 20.60
CA GLY A 292 16.66 -6.07 20.02
C GLY A 292 15.94 -5.87 18.68
N ARG A 293 15.80 -4.64 18.20
CA ARG A 293 15.15 -4.31 16.91
C ARG A 293 16.08 -4.50 15.72
N VAL A 294 15.51 -4.45 14.52
CA VAL A 294 16.26 -4.47 13.26
C VAL A 294 15.96 -3.20 12.46
N LEU A 295 16.98 -2.66 11.79
CA LEU A 295 16.81 -1.48 10.93
C LEU A 295 16.67 -1.92 9.48
N LEU A 296 15.48 -1.70 8.91
CA LEU A 296 15.22 -1.89 7.49
C LEU A 296 15.53 -0.59 6.75
N ARG A 297 16.65 -0.56 6.01
CA ARG A 297 16.92 0.53 5.06
C ARG A 297 15.94 0.43 3.89
N TYR A 298 15.30 1.57 3.56
CA TYR A 298 14.29 1.62 2.52
C TYR A 298 14.42 2.90 1.67
N PRO A 299 15.30 2.87 0.64
CA PRO A 299 15.54 4.02 -0.21
C PRO A 299 14.34 4.29 -1.13
N ARG A 300 14.15 5.58 -1.41
CA ARG A 300 13.07 6.07 -2.26
C ARG A 300 13.57 7.17 -3.18
N LEU A 301 13.11 7.14 -4.43
CA LEU A 301 13.37 8.11 -5.45
C LEU A 301 12.15 9.04 -5.61
N PHE A 302 12.43 10.33 -5.72
CA PHE A 302 11.44 11.39 -5.81
C PHE A 302 11.69 12.22 -7.06
N VAL A 303 10.61 12.61 -7.73
CA VAL A 303 10.64 13.45 -8.92
C VAL A 303 9.55 14.51 -8.82
N VAL A 304 9.92 15.78 -9.02
CA VAL A 304 8.98 16.89 -9.12
C VAL A 304 9.30 17.65 -10.40
N ALA A 305 8.37 17.65 -11.35
CA ALA A 305 8.50 18.31 -12.63
C ALA A 305 7.47 19.43 -12.76
N VAL A 306 7.91 20.61 -13.19
CA VAL A 306 7.04 21.77 -13.43
C VAL A 306 6.83 21.91 -14.94
N LYS A 307 5.57 21.94 -15.38
CA LYS A 307 5.18 22.08 -16.79
C LYS A 307 5.65 23.42 -17.36
N LYS A 308 6.22 23.43 -18.60
CA LYS A 308 6.48 24.61 -19.40
C LYS A 308 5.22 25.40 -19.68
#